data_51d0a320fc42c5dd2337b075a3f4596a
#
_entry.id   51d0a320fc42c5dd2337b075a3f4596a
#
_cell.length_a   1.000
_cell.length_b   1.000
_cell.length_c   1.000
_cell.angle_alpha   90.00
_cell.angle_beta   90.00
_cell.angle_gamma   90.00
#
_symmetry.space_group_name_H-M   'P 1'
#
loop_
_entity.id
_entity.type
_entity.pdbx_description
1 polymer ?
#
loop_
_entity_poly.entity_id
_entity_poly.type
_entity_poly.pdbx_seq_one_letter_code
_entity_poly.pdbx_strand_id
1 'polypeptide(L)'
;MALFKDSSNFFLLAGPCVIEGEDMAMRIADKCVNITSRLDIPYAFKGSFKKANRSRIDSFTGIGDEKALKILARVRKEFGIPVVTDIHREEDAVMAAEYVDILQIPAFLCRQTDLLVAAARTGKTVNIKKGQFLAPDAMQFAAQKVADAGNKNIMLTERGTTFGYQDLVVDFRGIPEMQRFGYPVVVDCTHSLQRPNQTSGVTGGQPELIETISKAAVAVGADGLFMETHENPAEAKSDGANMLPLDLLEGLLTKLVRIRAAL
;
A
#
# COMPACT_ATOMS: atom_id res chain seq x y z
N MET A 1 -5.21 15.44 -6.53
CA MET A 1 -5.10 15.04 -5.09
C MET A 1 -4.00 15.88 -4.46
N ALA A 2 -4.28 16.63 -3.39
CA ALA A 2 -3.35 17.63 -2.83
C ALA A 2 -2.03 17.06 -2.25
N LEU A 3 -1.97 15.73 -1.99
CA LEU A 3 -0.80 15.07 -1.40
C LEU A 3 0.34 14.81 -2.38
N PHE A 4 0.04 14.65 -3.65
CA PHE A 4 1.05 14.45 -4.68
C PHE A 4 1.02 15.64 -5.63
N LYS A 5 2.19 16.17 -5.97
CA LYS A 5 2.30 17.21 -6.99
C LYS A 5 1.73 16.68 -8.31
N ASP A 6 1.14 17.55 -9.10
CA ASP A 6 0.78 17.20 -10.48
C ASP A 6 2.05 16.73 -11.21
N SER A 7 2.06 15.45 -11.53
CA SER A 7 3.14 14.79 -12.26
C SER A 7 2.52 14.00 -13.41
N SER A 8 3.20 13.97 -14.55
CA SER A 8 2.84 13.08 -15.67
C SER A 8 3.14 11.62 -15.36
N ASN A 9 3.83 11.36 -14.23
CA ASN A 9 4.22 10.03 -13.80
C ASN A 9 3.18 9.42 -12.85
N PHE A 10 3.28 8.12 -12.60
CA PHE A 10 2.57 7.47 -11.52
C PHE A 10 3.18 7.85 -10.17
N PHE A 11 2.39 7.82 -9.09
CA PHE A 11 2.93 7.94 -7.75
C PHE A 11 3.25 6.57 -7.12
N LEU A 12 4.11 6.56 -6.12
CA LEU A 12 4.56 5.34 -5.45
C LEU A 12 4.23 5.37 -3.95
N LEU A 13 3.58 4.32 -3.46
CA LEU A 13 3.46 4.00 -2.05
C LEU A 13 4.40 2.82 -1.76
N ALA A 14 5.54 3.04 -1.11
CA ALA A 14 6.50 1.97 -0.85
C ALA A 14 7.21 2.10 0.50
N GLY A 15 7.65 0.96 1.02
CA GLY A 15 8.38 0.83 2.27
C GLY A 15 8.27 -0.58 2.85
N PRO A 16 8.68 -0.80 4.10
CA PRO A 16 8.61 -2.13 4.71
C PRO A 16 7.17 -2.54 5.01
N CYS A 17 6.94 -3.85 5.09
CA CYS A 17 5.62 -4.38 5.46
C CYS A 17 5.14 -3.83 6.82
N VAL A 18 6.03 -3.83 7.81
CA VAL A 18 5.80 -3.35 9.17
C VAL A 18 7.03 -2.59 9.67
N ILE A 19 6.81 -1.63 10.57
CA ILE A 19 7.92 -0.93 11.23
C ILE A 19 8.54 -1.87 12.26
N GLU A 20 9.79 -2.28 12.02
CA GLU A 20 10.55 -3.19 12.87
C GLU A 20 11.55 -2.45 13.77
N GLY A 21 11.90 -1.23 13.41
CA GLY A 21 12.82 -0.35 14.12
C GLY A 21 13.02 0.96 13.36
N GLU A 22 13.62 1.93 14.06
CA GLU A 22 13.82 3.26 13.50
C GLU A 22 14.89 3.29 12.42
N ASP A 23 16.05 2.71 12.69
CA ASP A 23 17.19 2.74 11.77
C ASP A 23 16.84 2.08 10.42
N MET A 24 16.11 0.95 10.45
CA MET A 24 15.64 0.28 9.24
C MET A 24 14.68 1.16 8.46
N ALA A 25 13.68 1.76 9.13
CA ALA A 25 12.70 2.64 8.48
C ALA A 25 13.38 3.85 7.82
N MET A 26 14.34 4.48 8.51
CA MET A 26 15.08 5.63 8.00
C MET A 26 15.95 5.27 6.79
N ARG A 27 16.69 4.15 6.82
CA ARG A 27 17.50 3.72 5.67
C ARG A 27 16.66 3.39 4.44
N ILE A 28 15.52 2.68 4.62
CA ILE A 28 14.63 2.37 3.51
C ILE A 28 14.03 3.65 2.95
N ALA A 29 13.59 4.57 3.81
CA ALA A 29 13.01 5.86 3.38
C ALA A 29 14.03 6.69 2.60
N ASP A 30 15.25 6.83 3.10
CA ASP A 30 16.33 7.56 2.42
C ASP A 30 16.58 7.02 1.01
N LYS A 31 16.75 5.70 0.89
CA LYS A 31 16.98 5.08 -0.41
C LYS A 31 15.81 5.26 -1.36
N CYS A 32 14.57 5.09 -0.89
CA CYS A 32 13.37 5.30 -1.70
C CYS A 32 13.25 6.77 -2.16
N VAL A 33 13.46 7.74 -1.26
CA VAL A 33 13.41 9.19 -1.57
C VAL A 33 14.45 9.54 -2.63
N ASN A 34 15.69 9.07 -2.47
CA ASN A 34 16.76 9.32 -3.43
C ASN A 34 16.44 8.77 -4.83
N ILE A 35 15.87 7.56 -4.91
CA ILE A 35 15.48 6.95 -6.19
C ILE A 35 14.31 7.71 -6.83
N THR A 36 13.23 7.94 -6.07
CA THR A 36 12.01 8.55 -6.59
C THR A 36 12.20 10.01 -6.99
N SER A 37 13.04 10.76 -6.25
CA SER A 37 13.41 12.14 -6.62
C SER A 37 14.16 12.21 -7.94
N ARG A 38 15.10 11.29 -8.22
CA ARG A 38 15.82 11.22 -9.49
C ARG A 38 14.92 10.85 -10.67
N LEU A 39 13.88 10.08 -10.43
CA LEU A 39 12.95 9.59 -11.44
C LEU A 39 11.67 10.43 -11.57
N ASP A 40 11.57 11.54 -10.85
CA ASP A 40 10.37 12.40 -10.77
C ASP A 40 9.09 11.62 -10.47
N ILE A 41 9.17 10.69 -9.53
CA ILE A 41 8.04 9.88 -9.04
C ILE A 41 7.56 10.48 -7.72
N PRO A 42 6.30 10.99 -7.64
CA PRO A 42 5.71 11.37 -6.35
C PRO A 42 5.66 10.17 -5.42
N TYR A 43 6.11 10.34 -4.17
CA TYR A 43 6.36 9.23 -3.25
C TYR A 43 5.74 9.46 -1.88
N ALA A 44 5.18 8.39 -1.31
CA ALA A 44 4.82 8.31 0.10
C ALA A 44 5.42 7.04 0.72
N PHE A 45 6.04 7.20 1.90
CA PHE A 45 6.58 6.07 2.64
C PHE A 45 5.47 5.27 3.31
N LYS A 46 5.43 3.96 3.06
CA LYS A 46 4.46 3.06 3.68
C LYS A 46 5.11 2.14 4.70
N GLY A 47 4.53 2.09 5.87
CA GLY A 47 4.86 1.09 6.88
C GLY A 47 3.68 0.85 7.82
N SER A 48 3.34 -0.40 8.10
CA SER A 48 2.30 -0.70 9.10
C SER A 48 2.86 -0.49 10.50
N PHE A 49 2.13 0.21 11.36
CA PHE A 49 2.53 0.34 12.76
C PHE A 49 2.30 -0.95 13.54
N LYS A 50 1.33 -1.75 13.09
CA LYS A 50 1.08 -3.11 13.59
C LYS A 50 0.45 -3.99 12.51
N LYS A 51 0.54 -5.31 12.69
CA LYS A 51 -0.14 -6.32 11.89
C LYS A 51 -1.23 -7.01 12.74
N ALA A 52 -2.48 -6.97 12.28
CA ALA A 52 -3.64 -7.50 13.03
C ALA A 52 -4.17 -8.83 12.49
N ASN A 53 -3.76 -9.26 11.29
CA ASN A 53 -4.29 -10.43 10.57
C ASN A 53 -3.25 -11.54 10.40
N ARG A 54 -2.52 -11.87 11.46
CA ARG A 54 -1.50 -12.93 11.41
C ARG A 54 -2.14 -14.32 11.45
N SER A 55 -1.57 -15.27 10.70
CA SER A 55 -2.03 -16.66 10.67
C SER A 55 -1.80 -17.38 12.00
N ARG A 56 -0.77 -16.98 12.76
CA ARG A 56 -0.41 -17.60 14.05
C ARG A 56 -0.41 -16.54 15.13
N ILE A 57 -0.79 -16.94 16.35
CA ILE A 57 -0.86 -16.05 17.52
C ILE A 57 0.52 -15.57 17.99
N ASP A 58 1.56 -16.36 17.74
CA ASP A 58 2.96 -16.07 18.10
C ASP A 58 3.72 -15.30 17.02
N SER A 59 3.07 -14.92 15.91
CA SER A 59 3.68 -14.12 14.85
C SER A 59 3.96 -12.69 15.32
N PHE A 60 5.02 -12.10 14.77
CA PHE A 60 5.37 -10.72 15.04
C PHE A 60 4.24 -9.77 14.61
N THR A 61 3.78 -8.92 15.53
CA THR A 61 2.69 -7.96 15.30
C THR A 61 3.15 -6.51 15.23
N GLY A 62 4.33 -6.17 15.78
CA GLY A 62 4.88 -4.82 15.81
C GLY A 62 5.80 -4.58 17.00
N ILE A 63 6.29 -3.34 17.12
CA ILE A 63 7.22 -2.91 18.19
C ILE A 63 6.54 -2.03 19.24
N GLY A 64 5.20 -2.00 19.24
CA GLY A 64 4.35 -1.10 20.01
C GLY A 64 3.78 0.03 19.15
N ASP A 65 2.48 0.25 19.26
CA ASP A 65 1.70 1.11 18.36
C ASP A 65 2.24 2.55 18.33
N GLU A 66 2.35 3.18 19.48
CA GLU A 66 2.83 4.57 19.58
C GLU A 66 4.29 4.72 19.13
N LYS A 67 5.15 3.73 19.47
CA LYS A 67 6.55 3.75 19.07
C LYS A 67 6.69 3.70 17.54
N ALA A 68 5.95 2.81 16.89
CA ALA A 68 5.96 2.69 15.43
C ALA A 68 5.39 3.93 14.73
N LEU A 69 4.30 4.52 15.26
CA LEU A 69 3.72 5.75 14.75
C LEU A 69 4.67 6.94 14.88
N LYS A 70 5.40 7.07 15.98
CA LYS A 70 6.44 8.11 16.15
C LYS A 70 7.57 7.96 15.14
N ILE A 71 7.97 6.72 14.79
CA ILE A 71 8.96 6.48 13.74
C ILE A 71 8.42 6.94 12.38
N LEU A 72 7.16 6.64 12.03
CA LEU A 72 6.53 7.13 10.80
C LEU A 72 6.50 8.66 10.75
N ALA A 73 6.11 9.32 11.85
CA ALA A 73 6.14 10.78 11.95
C ALA A 73 7.56 11.35 11.79
N ARG A 74 8.59 10.64 12.29
CA ARG A 74 9.98 11.04 12.09
C ARG A 74 10.38 10.94 10.63
N VAL A 75 10.08 9.83 9.94
CA VAL A 75 10.31 9.69 8.49
C VAL A 75 9.65 10.84 7.73
N ARG A 76 8.37 11.13 8.02
CA ARG A 76 7.64 12.24 7.44
C ARG A 76 8.36 13.57 7.59
N LYS A 77 8.82 13.88 8.80
CA LYS A 77 9.49 15.14 9.13
C LYS A 77 10.88 15.24 8.50
N GLU A 78 11.66 14.18 8.58
CA GLU A 78 13.06 14.15 8.11
C GLU A 78 13.15 14.30 6.59
N PHE A 79 12.29 13.58 5.86
CA PHE A 79 12.35 13.55 4.40
C PHE A 79 11.33 14.48 3.72
N GLY A 80 10.42 15.11 4.47
CA GLY A 80 9.40 16.00 3.92
C GLY A 80 8.41 15.30 2.98
N ILE A 81 8.15 14.00 3.18
CA ILE A 81 7.28 13.17 2.35
C ILE A 81 6.03 12.72 3.12
N PRO A 82 4.90 12.45 2.45
CA PRO A 82 3.75 11.81 3.07
C PRO A 82 4.10 10.40 3.59
N VAL A 83 3.36 9.97 4.63
CA VAL A 83 3.49 8.61 5.17
C VAL A 83 2.13 7.91 5.26
N VAL A 84 2.16 6.59 5.09
CA VAL A 84 0.97 5.71 5.04
C VAL A 84 1.08 4.62 6.09
N THR A 85 -0.02 4.34 6.80
CA THR A 85 -0.11 3.15 7.67
C THR A 85 -1.49 2.49 7.59
N ASP A 86 -1.55 1.19 7.89
CA ASP A 86 -2.81 0.46 7.99
C ASP A 86 -3.52 0.79 9.32
N ILE A 87 -4.86 0.76 9.30
CA ILE A 87 -5.70 0.82 10.49
C ILE A 87 -6.64 -0.38 10.51
N HIS A 88 -7.01 -0.86 11.71
CA HIS A 88 -7.77 -2.11 11.86
C HIS A 88 -9.03 -1.93 12.70
N ARG A 89 -9.10 -0.88 13.53
CA ARG A 89 -10.22 -0.52 14.39
C ARG A 89 -10.43 1.00 14.31
N GLU A 90 -11.58 1.45 14.77
CA GLU A 90 -11.95 2.87 14.77
C GLU A 90 -10.98 3.72 15.58
N GLU A 91 -10.54 3.21 16.73
CA GLU A 91 -9.58 3.90 17.60
C GLU A 91 -8.21 4.08 16.92
N ASP A 92 -7.81 3.10 16.10
CA ASP A 92 -6.57 3.19 15.31
C ASP A 92 -6.61 4.39 14.36
N ALA A 93 -7.79 4.71 13.78
CA ALA A 93 -7.94 5.85 12.86
C ALA A 93 -7.62 7.18 13.55
N VAL A 94 -8.17 7.40 14.74
CA VAL A 94 -7.95 8.63 15.52
C VAL A 94 -6.48 8.73 15.93
N MET A 95 -5.94 7.65 16.50
CA MET A 95 -4.55 7.62 16.96
C MET A 95 -3.55 7.81 15.81
N ALA A 96 -3.69 7.06 14.71
CA ALA A 96 -2.75 7.13 13.60
C ALA A 96 -2.80 8.46 12.83
N ALA A 97 -3.97 9.12 12.78
CA ALA A 97 -4.15 10.39 12.08
C ALA A 97 -3.27 11.53 12.62
N GLU A 98 -2.81 11.45 13.88
CA GLU A 98 -1.88 12.42 14.45
C GLU A 98 -0.47 12.32 13.82
N TYR A 99 -0.10 11.16 13.34
CA TYR A 99 1.26 10.83 12.91
C TYR A 99 1.41 10.69 11.39
N VAL A 100 0.33 10.33 10.67
CA VAL A 100 0.40 9.99 9.25
C VAL A 100 -0.52 10.88 8.39
N ASP A 101 -0.32 10.83 7.07
CA ASP A 101 -1.09 11.59 6.08
C ASP A 101 -2.14 10.74 5.37
N ILE A 102 -1.91 9.43 5.29
CA ILE A 102 -2.76 8.47 4.59
C ILE A 102 -3.07 7.31 5.53
N LEU A 103 -4.36 7.07 5.74
CA LEU A 103 -4.88 5.90 6.46
C LEU A 103 -5.27 4.82 5.44
N GLN A 104 -4.71 3.64 5.58
CA GLN A 104 -5.01 2.52 4.70
C GLN A 104 -6.00 1.55 5.36
N ILE A 105 -7.08 1.24 4.65
CA ILE A 105 -8.04 0.20 5.02
C ILE A 105 -7.58 -1.12 4.40
N PRO A 106 -7.24 -2.14 5.19
CA PRO A 106 -6.86 -3.46 4.69
C PRO A 106 -7.98 -4.10 3.85
N ALA A 107 -7.60 -4.95 2.90
CA ALA A 107 -8.54 -5.58 1.97
C ALA A 107 -9.66 -6.37 2.67
N PHE A 108 -9.36 -7.10 3.73
CA PHE A 108 -10.38 -7.83 4.48
C PHE A 108 -11.40 -6.92 5.18
N LEU A 109 -11.05 -5.65 5.45
CA LEU A 109 -11.85 -4.69 6.18
C LEU A 109 -12.52 -3.65 5.28
N CYS A 110 -12.37 -3.76 3.95
CA CYS A 110 -12.83 -2.75 2.99
C CYS A 110 -14.35 -2.49 3.01
N ARG A 111 -15.15 -3.39 3.61
CA ARG A 111 -16.61 -3.24 3.76
C ARG A 111 -17.04 -2.75 5.15
N GLN A 112 -16.15 -2.66 6.13
CA GLN A 112 -16.47 -2.29 7.51
C GLN A 112 -16.87 -0.82 7.59
N THR A 113 -18.17 -0.56 7.76
CA THR A 113 -18.74 0.79 7.69
C THR A 113 -18.15 1.71 8.75
N ASP A 114 -18.08 1.25 10.01
CA ASP A 114 -17.63 2.08 11.12
C ASP A 114 -16.15 2.45 10.97
N LEU A 115 -15.31 1.52 10.51
CA LEU A 115 -13.89 1.78 10.23
C LEU A 115 -13.71 2.81 9.09
N LEU A 116 -14.48 2.68 7.99
CA LEU A 116 -14.44 3.62 6.88
C LEU A 116 -14.88 5.03 7.30
N VAL A 117 -15.96 5.12 8.09
CA VAL A 117 -16.46 6.38 8.64
C VAL A 117 -15.47 6.99 9.63
N ALA A 118 -14.88 6.20 10.52
CA ALA A 118 -13.85 6.67 11.45
C ALA A 118 -12.63 7.23 10.70
N ALA A 119 -12.15 6.53 9.69
CA ALA A 119 -11.07 7.01 8.83
C ALA A 119 -11.44 8.33 8.12
N ALA A 120 -12.64 8.41 7.55
CA ALA A 120 -13.13 9.61 6.88
C ALA A 120 -13.16 10.83 7.79
N ARG A 121 -13.65 10.68 9.02
CA ARG A 121 -13.78 11.76 10.00
C ARG A 121 -12.44 12.39 10.44
N THR A 122 -11.33 11.69 10.21
CA THR A 122 -9.99 12.26 10.49
C THR A 122 -9.58 13.34 9.49
N GLY A 123 -10.24 13.45 8.34
CA GLY A 123 -9.87 14.33 7.24
C GLY A 123 -8.61 13.92 6.47
N LYS A 124 -7.95 12.82 6.86
CA LYS A 124 -6.78 12.28 6.17
C LYS A 124 -7.18 11.60 4.86
N THR A 125 -6.23 11.42 3.94
CA THR A 125 -6.48 10.59 2.75
C THR A 125 -6.75 9.16 3.18
N VAL A 126 -7.80 8.55 2.61
CA VAL A 126 -8.19 7.15 2.89
C VAL A 126 -7.88 6.29 1.68
N ASN A 127 -6.91 5.40 1.81
CA ASN A 127 -6.61 4.39 0.80
C ASN A 127 -7.34 3.09 1.11
N ILE A 128 -8.27 2.68 0.25
CA ILE A 128 -9.10 1.49 0.47
C ILE A 128 -8.60 0.36 -0.42
N LYS A 129 -8.01 -0.68 0.19
CA LYS A 129 -7.63 -1.88 -0.56
C LYS A 129 -8.85 -2.71 -0.92
N LYS A 130 -8.98 -3.06 -2.19
CA LYS A 130 -10.05 -3.93 -2.67
C LYS A 130 -9.96 -5.32 -2.02
N GLY A 131 -11.08 -5.79 -1.47
CA GLY A 131 -11.16 -7.17 -0.96
C GLY A 131 -10.95 -8.19 -2.08
N GLN A 132 -10.26 -9.28 -1.78
CA GLN A 132 -10.01 -10.37 -2.73
C GLN A 132 -11.31 -11.04 -3.20
N PHE A 133 -12.39 -10.82 -2.47
CA PHE A 133 -13.74 -11.35 -2.71
C PHE A 133 -14.67 -10.36 -3.41
N LEU A 134 -14.19 -9.16 -3.79
CA LEU A 134 -14.99 -8.12 -4.42
C LEU A 134 -14.65 -7.95 -5.89
N ALA A 135 -15.68 -7.72 -6.70
CA ALA A 135 -15.52 -7.17 -8.03
C ALA A 135 -15.09 -5.68 -7.96
N PRO A 136 -14.37 -5.17 -8.97
CA PRO A 136 -13.90 -3.77 -8.99
C PRO A 136 -15.03 -2.73 -8.84
N ASP A 137 -16.18 -2.94 -9.49
CA ASP A 137 -17.36 -2.06 -9.43
C ASP A 137 -17.93 -1.92 -8.01
N ALA A 138 -17.84 -2.97 -7.19
CA ALA A 138 -18.32 -2.94 -5.82
C ALA A 138 -17.52 -1.98 -4.91
N MET A 139 -16.31 -1.56 -5.33
CA MET A 139 -15.51 -0.61 -4.56
C MET A 139 -16.12 0.79 -4.50
N GLN A 140 -17.05 1.13 -5.43
CA GLN A 140 -17.81 2.38 -5.35
C GLN A 140 -18.53 2.54 -4.00
N PHE A 141 -19.08 1.45 -3.45
CA PHE A 141 -19.83 1.51 -2.18
C PHE A 141 -18.92 1.78 -0.98
N ALA A 142 -17.69 1.27 -0.99
CA ALA A 142 -16.71 1.58 0.06
C ALA A 142 -16.26 3.05 -0.03
N ALA A 143 -15.97 3.53 -1.25
CA ALA A 143 -15.64 4.93 -1.49
C ALA A 143 -16.81 5.87 -1.12
N GLN A 144 -18.04 5.50 -1.46
CA GLN A 144 -19.24 6.29 -1.15
C GLN A 144 -19.43 6.48 0.36
N LYS A 145 -19.19 5.45 1.19
CA LYS A 145 -19.26 5.57 2.65
C LYS A 145 -18.28 6.64 3.20
N VAL A 146 -17.07 6.69 2.65
CA VAL A 146 -16.07 7.69 3.03
C VAL A 146 -16.50 9.08 2.55
N ALA A 147 -17.02 9.19 1.34
CA ALA A 147 -17.52 10.45 0.77
C ALA A 147 -18.74 10.98 1.52
N ASP A 148 -19.70 10.12 1.87
CA ASP A 148 -20.92 10.47 2.64
C ASP A 148 -20.58 10.91 4.07
N ALA A 149 -19.47 10.40 4.63
CA ALA A 149 -18.93 10.87 5.91
C ALA A 149 -18.16 12.23 5.79
N GLY A 150 -18.16 12.87 4.61
CA GLY A 150 -17.63 14.21 4.37
C GLY A 150 -16.18 14.26 3.87
N ASN A 151 -15.55 13.13 3.55
CA ASN A 151 -14.16 13.09 3.09
C ASN A 151 -14.07 12.61 1.63
N LYS A 152 -13.58 13.49 0.75
CA LYS A 152 -13.38 13.19 -0.69
C LYS A 152 -11.93 12.80 -1.04
N ASN A 153 -11.02 12.80 -0.06
CA ASN A 153 -9.63 12.40 -0.26
C ASN A 153 -9.51 10.87 -0.21
N ILE A 154 -9.83 10.22 -1.30
CA ILE A 154 -9.94 8.76 -1.40
C ILE A 154 -8.98 8.24 -2.46
N MET A 155 -8.37 7.09 -2.22
CA MET A 155 -7.68 6.25 -3.20
C MET A 155 -8.23 4.83 -3.13
N LEU A 156 -8.25 4.13 -4.25
CA LEU A 156 -8.63 2.72 -4.33
C LEU A 156 -7.40 1.90 -4.71
N THR A 157 -7.19 0.76 -4.06
CA THR A 157 -6.05 -0.11 -4.37
C THR A 157 -6.51 -1.49 -4.82
N GLU A 158 -6.18 -1.85 -6.05
CA GLU A 158 -6.29 -3.23 -6.57
C GLU A 158 -5.17 -4.08 -5.96
N ARG A 159 -5.50 -5.30 -5.51
CA ARG A 159 -4.54 -6.24 -4.92
C ARG A 159 -4.80 -7.71 -5.24
N GLY A 160 -5.52 -7.95 -6.31
CA GLY A 160 -5.89 -9.28 -6.76
C GLY A 160 -7.22 -9.78 -6.19
N THR A 161 -7.78 -10.73 -6.90
CA THR A 161 -9.01 -11.46 -6.57
C THR A 161 -8.65 -12.92 -6.35
N THR A 162 -9.29 -13.57 -5.39
CA THR A 162 -9.09 -15.00 -5.10
C THR A 162 -9.35 -15.84 -6.36
N PHE A 163 -8.38 -16.66 -6.72
CA PHE A 163 -8.45 -17.62 -7.80
C PHE A 163 -8.20 -19.02 -7.23
N GLY A 164 -9.27 -19.75 -6.97
CA GLY A 164 -9.20 -20.98 -6.17
C GLY A 164 -8.87 -20.69 -4.70
N TYR A 165 -8.15 -21.59 -4.03
CA TYR A 165 -7.92 -21.54 -2.58
C TYR A 165 -6.61 -20.86 -2.17
N GLN A 166 -5.60 -20.84 -3.02
CA GLN A 166 -4.25 -20.45 -2.64
C GLN A 166 -3.55 -19.56 -3.70
N ASP A 167 -4.33 -18.93 -4.56
CA ASP A 167 -3.79 -18.05 -5.60
C ASP A 167 -4.63 -16.79 -5.77
N LEU A 168 -4.05 -15.79 -6.41
CA LEU A 168 -4.68 -14.51 -6.70
C LEU A 168 -4.41 -14.14 -8.15
N VAL A 169 -5.38 -13.47 -8.77
CA VAL A 169 -5.27 -12.93 -10.13
C VAL A 169 -5.65 -11.46 -10.11
N VAL A 170 -4.86 -10.64 -10.82
CA VAL A 170 -5.21 -9.23 -11.07
C VAL A 170 -5.97 -9.15 -12.39
N ASP A 171 -7.22 -8.72 -12.34
CA ASP A 171 -7.97 -8.32 -13.53
C ASP A 171 -7.69 -6.85 -13.82
N PHE A 172 -6.79 -6.61 -14.77
CA PHE A 172 -6.39 -5.23 -15.12
C PHE A 172 -7.52 -4.41 -15.75
N ARG A 173 -8.62 -5.03 -16.22
CA ARG A 173 -9.82 -4.29 -16.66
C ARG A 173 -10.47 -3.54 -15.52
N GLY A 174 -10.29 -3.99 -14.29
CA GLY A 174 -10.80 -3.33 -13.09
C GLY A 174 -10.16 -1.97 -12.80
N ILE A 175 -8.97 -1.69 -13.33
CA ILE A 175 -8.30 -0.40 -13.11
C ILE A 175 -9.09 0.75 -13.75
N PRO A 176 -9.33 0.79 -15.07
CA PRO A 176 -10.14 1.83 -15.67
C PRO A 176 -11.60 1.83 -15.17
N GLU A 177 -12.13 0.68 -14.74
CA GLU A 177 -13.46 0.60 -14.14
C GLU A 177 -13.52 1.37 -12.81
N MET A 178 -12.58 1.16 -11.90
CA MET A 178 -12.52 1.89 -10.63
C MET A 178 -12.17 3.37 -10.83
N GLN A 179 -11.37 3.73 -11.82
CA GLN A 179 -11.04 5.13 -12.15
C GLN A 179 -12.28 5.96 -12.53
N ARG A 180 -13.34 5.32 -13.07
CA ARG A 180 -14.61 5.99 -13.39
C ARG A 180 -15.32 6.57 -12.17
N PHE A 181 -14.98 6.13 -10.98
CA PHE A 181 -15.53 6.69 -9.74
C PHE A 181 -14.91 8.05 -9.37
N GLY A 182 -13.90 8.51 -10.12
CA GLY A 182 -13.26 9.81 -9.93
C GLY A 182 -12.18 9.82 -8.84
N TYR A 183 -11.70 8.64 -8.43
CA TYR A 183 -10.62 8.49 -7.45
C TYR A 183 -9.38 7.85 -8.08
N PRO A 184 -8.18 8.22 -7.65
CA PRO A 184 -6.96 7.55 -8.09
C PRO A 184 -6.97 6.07 -7.76
N VAL A 185 -6.49 5.25 -8.70
CA VAL A 185 -6.40 3.80 -8.55
C VAL A 185 -4.95 3.37 -8.49
N VAL A 186 -4.62 2.70 -7.40
CA VAL A 186 -3.30 2.13 -7.10
C VAL A 186 -3.30 0.63 -7.39
N VAL A 187 -2.23 0.09 -7.91
CA VAL A 187 -2.04 -1.36 -8.02
C VAL A 187 -0.99 -1.82 -7.02
N ASP A 188 -1.37 -2.75 -6.16
CA ASP A 188 -0.46 -3.42 -5.24
C ASP A 188 0.28 -4.54 -5.95
N CYS A 189 1.54 -4.27 -6.31
CA CYS A 189 2.38 -5.17 -7.08
C CYS A 189 3.02 -6.29 -6.23
N THR A 190 2.90 -6.22 -4.92
CA THR A 190 3.46 -7.20 -3.98
C THR A 190 2.40 -8.14 -3.43
N HIS A 191 1.34 -7.61 -2.81
CA HIS A 191 0.30 -8.46 -2.21
C HIS A 191 -0.61 -9.15 -3.23
N SER A 192 -0.69 -8.67 -4.48
CA SER A 192 -1.38 -9.39 -5.56
C SER A 192 -0.71 -10.72 -5.94
N LEU A 193 0.52 -10.93 -5.49
CA LEU A 193 1.33 -12.12 -5.72
C LEU A 193 1.42 -13.04 -4.49
N GLN A 194 0.66 -12.74 -3.44
CA GLN A 194 0.59 -13.61 -2.27
C GLN A 194 -0.01 -14.97 -2.61
N ARG A 195 0.54 -15.99 -1.96
CA ARG A 195 -0.05 -17.33 -1.90
C ARG A 195 -0.54 -17.58 -0.46
N PRO A 196 -1.80 -17.26 -0.16
CA PRO A 196 -2.34 -17.39 1.18
C PRO A 196 -2.48 -18.85 1.61
N ASN A 197 -2.67 -19.05 2.92
CA ASN A 197 -3.04 -20.36 3.51
C ASN A 197 -2.06 -21.51 3.21
N GLN A 198 -0.77 -21.23 3.19
CA GLN A 198 0.24 -22.28 3.04
C GLN A 198 0.30 -23.17 4.29
N THR A 199 0.67 -24.42 4.11
CA THR A 199 0.77 -25.43 5.20
C THR A 199 1.79 -25.06 6.28
N SER A 200 2.77 -24.21 5.94
CA SER A 200 3.75 -23.66 6.88
C SER A 200 3.16 -22.65 7.89
N GLY A 201 1.90 -22.21 7.70
CA GLY A 201 1.30 -21.13 8.49
C GLY A 201 1.90 -19.74 8.18
N VAL A 202 2.68 -19.62 7.12
CA VAL A 202 3.24 -18.36 6.63
C VAL A 202 2.75 -18.15 5.20
N THR A 203 2.33 -16.93 4.87
CA THR A 203 1.92 -16.59 3.51
C THR A 203 3.12 -16.70 2.57
N GLY A 204 2.99 -17.49 1.52
CA GLY A 204 3.96 -17.57 0.44
C GLY A 204 3.78 -16.44 -0.58
N GLY A 205 4.66 -16.40 -1.59
CA GLY A 205 4.58 -15.39 -2.66
C GLY A 205 5.37 -15.77 -3.91
N GLN A 206 5.27 -14.89 -4.91
CA GLN A 206 5.95 -14.98 -6.19
C GLN A 206 6.66 -13.65 -6.51
N PRO A 207 7.70 -13.27 -5.72
CA PRO A 207 8.35 -11.96 -5.86
C PRO A 207 9.00 -11.77 -7.23
N GLU A 208 9.36 -12.85 -7.92
CA GLU A 208 9.87 -12.82 -9.31
C GLU A 208 8.86 -12.24 -10.33
N LEU A 209 7.58 -12.21 -10.00
CA LEU A 209 6.53 -11.64 -10.86
C LEU A 209 6.21 -10.17 -10.54
N ILE A 210 6.84 -9.55 -9.55
CA ILE A 210 6.60 -8.13 -9.19
C ILE A 210 6.83 -7.22 -10.40
N GLU A 211 7.90 -7.43 -11.16
CA GLU A 211 8.17 -6.67 -12.39
C GLU A 211 7.05 -6.86 -13.43
N THR A 212 6.53 -8.07 -13.59
CA THR A 212 5.45 -8.38 -14.54
C THR A 212 4.17 -7.62 -14.20
N ILE A 213 3.72 -7.71 -12.94
CA ILE A 213 2.52 -7.01 -12.46
C ILE A 213 2.69 -5.49 -12.55
N SER A 214 3.87 -4.98 -12.16
CA SER A 214 4.15 -3.55 -12.19
C SER A 214 4.12 -2.97 -13.61
N LYS A 215 4.70 -3.68 -14.59
CA LYS A 215 4.65 -3.29 -16.00
C LYS A 215 3.22 -3.25 -16.53
N ALA A 216 2.43 -4.28 -16.24
CA ALA A 216 1.02 -4.34 -16.65
C ALA A 216 0.20 -3.22 -16.00
N ALA A 217 0.42 -2.93 -14.72
CA ALA A 217 -0.24 -1.85 -14.00
C ALA A 217 0.03 -0.47 -14.63
N VAL A 218 1.29 -0.18 -14.95
CA VAL A 218 1.65 1.09 -15.61
C VAL A 218 1.07 1.13 -17.02
N ALA A 219 1.16 0.04 -17.78
CA ALA A 219 0.68 -0.03 -19.16
C ALA A 219 -0.83 0.16 -19.27
N VAL A 220 -1.63 -0.29 -18.30
CA VAL A 220 -3.09 -0.05 -18.27
C VAL A 220 -3.45 1.35 -17.78
N GLY A 221 -2.49 2.13 -17.30
CA GLY A 221 -2.71 3.51 -16.87
C GLY A 221 -3.08 3.66 -15.38
N ALA A 222 -2.62 2.77 -14.50
CA ALA A 222 -2.77 2.96 -13.06
C ALA A 222 -2.20 4.32 -12.61
N ASP A 223 -2.87 4.99 -11.69
CA ASP A 223 -2.44 6.30 -11.18
C ASP A 223 -1.28 6.18 -10.20
N GLY A 224 -1.21 5.06 -9.49
CA GLY A 224 -0.16 4.77 -8.53
C GLY A 224 0.19 3.30 -8.42
N LEU A 225 1.34 3.04 -7.82
CA LEU A 225 1.81 1.69 -7.48
C LEU A 225 2.02 1.57 -5.97
N PHE A 226 1.75 0.40 -5.44
CA PHE A 226 2.09 0.02 -4.08
C PHE A 226 3.09 -1.13 -4.10
N MET A 227 4.20 -0.98 -3.35
CA MET A 227 5.26 -2.00 -3.27
C MET A 227 5.79 -2.12 -1.85
N GLU A 228 5.78 -3.31 -1.30
CA GLU A 228 6.59 -3.57 -0.11
C GLU A 228 8.03 -3.89 -0.52
N THR A 229 8.97 -3.26 0.18
CA THR A 229 10.41 -3.42 -0.08
C THR A 229 11.20 -3.46 1.23
N HIS A 230 12.26 -4.22 1.25
CA HIS A 230 13.13 -4.38 2.42
C HIS A 230 14.59 -4.57 1.99
N GLU A 231 15.54 -4.14 2.82
CA GLU A 231 16.99 -4.31 2.58
C GLU A 231 17.36 -5.79 2.42
N ASN A 232 16.77 -6.64 3.27
CA ASN A 232 16.89 -8.10 3.20
C ASN A 232 15.52 -8.75 3.47
N PRO A 233 14.71 -9.02 2.44
CA PRO A 233 13.37 -9.62 2.62
C PRO A 233 13.37 -10.92 3.42
N ALA A 234 14.43 -11.72 3.37
CA ALA A 234 14.53 -12.98 4.11
C ALA A 234 14.59 -12.80 5.64
N GLU A 235 15.02 -11.63 6.12
CA GLU A 235 15.10 -11.27 7.55
C GLU A 235 13.86 -10.48 8.02
N ALA A 236 12.98 -10.06 7.10
CA ALA A 236 11.80 -9.30 7.43
C ALA A 236 10.87 -10.10 8.34
N LYS A 237 10.36 -9.45 9.39
CA LYS A 237 9.48 -10.08 10.40
C LYS A 237 8.05 -10.28 9.92
N SER A 238 7.71 -9.74 8.75
CA SER A 238 6.38 -9.88 8.12
C SER A 238 6.51 -9.91 6.61
N ASP A 239 5.80 -10.83 5.95
CA ASP A 239 5.58 -10.95 4.50
C ASP A 239 6.84 -10.92 3.62
N GLY A 240 8.01 -11.33 4.15
CA GLY A 240 9.28 -11.32 3.42
C GLY A 240 9.25 -12.06 2.09
N ALA A 241 8.42 -13.11 1.97
CA ALA A 241 8.26 -13.87 0.73
C ALA A 241 7.61 -13.07 -0.42
N ASN A 242 7.07 -11.89 -0.14
CA ASN A 242 6.37 -11.07 -1.15
C ASN A 242 7.03 -9.71 -1.39
N MET A 243 8.13 -9.41 -0.72
CA MET A 243 8.76 -8.09 -0.85
C MET A 243 9.74 -8.04 -2.01
N LEU A 244 9.82 -6.85 -2.61
CA LEU A 244 10.89 -6.51 -3.54
C LEU A 244 12.18 -6.22 -2.74
N PRO A 245 13.32 -6.87 -3.04
CA PRO A 245 14.60 -6.43 -2.52
C PRO A 245 14.86 -4.96 -2.86
N LEU A 246 15.24 -4.16 -1.86
CA LEU A 246 15.38 -2.71 -2.02
C LEU A 246 16.40 -2.32 -3.10
N ASP A 247 17.41 -3.18 -3.32
CA ASP A 247 18.43 -2.96 -4.36
C ASP A 247 17.90 -3.11 -5.78
N LEU A 248 16.77 -3.79 -5.97
CA LEU A 248 16.13 -3.95 -7.27
C LEU A 248 15.15 -2.80 -7.60
N LEU A 249 14.79 -1.97 -6.62
CA LEU A 249 13.77 -0.94 -6.76
C LEU A 249 14.10 0.07 -7.86
N GLU A 250 15.33 0.60 -7.90
CA GLU A 250 15.74 1.61 -8.89
C GLU A 250 15.65 1.08 -10.32
N GLY A 251 16.18 -0.12 -10.56
CA GLY A 251 16.15 -0.74 -11.88
C GLY A 251 14.72 -0.99 -12.36
N LEU A 252 13.83 -1.42 -11.46
CA LEU A 252 12.41 -1.60 -11.76
C LEU A 252 11.75 -0.27 -12.08
N LEU A 253 11.83 0.73 -11.21
CA LEU A 253 11.17 2.03 -11.40
C LEU A 253 11.65 2.73 -12.66
N THR A 254 12.93 2.63 -13.01
CA THR A 254 13.48 3.17 -14.27
C THR A 254 12.80 2.57 -15.49
N LYS A 255 12.54 1.25 -15.50
CA LYS A 255 11.78 0.60 -16.58
C LYS A 255 10.35 1.09 -16.65
N LEU A 256 9.70 1.24 -15.49
CA LEU A 256 8.29 1.65 -15.39
C LEU A 256 8.07 3.09 -15.86
N VAL A 257 8.98 4.02 -15.53
CA VAL A 257 8.96 5.40 -16.04
C VAL A 257 9.03 5.43 -17.56
N ARG A 258 9.88 4.59 -18.17
CA ARG A 258 9.97 4.50 -19.65
C ARG A 258 8.66 3.98 -20.27
N ILE A 259 7.99 3.02 -19.63
CA ILE A 259 6.68 2.56 -20.10
C ILE A 259 5.66 3.69 -19.98
N ARG A 260 5.63 4.40 -18.85
CA ARG A 260 4.70 5.52 -18.64
C ARG A 260 4.89 6.61 -19.68
N ALA A 261 6.13 6.95 -20.02
CA ALA A 261 6.46 7.97 -21.02
C ALA A 261 6.08 7.57 -22.46
N ALA A 262 5.77 6.31 -22.72
CA ALA A 262 5.35 5.79 -24.02
C ALA A 262 3.82 5.73 -24.21
N LEU A 263 3.04 6.07 -23.15
CA LEU A 263 1.56 6.09 -23.17
C LEU A 263 1.03 7.51 -23.38
#